data_62176422c495cc21cd11e8f2cbd90f90
#
_entry.id   62176422c495cc21cd11e8f2cbd90f90
#
_cell.length_a   1.000
_cell.length_b   1.000
_cell.length_c   1.000
_cell.angle_alpha   90.00
_cell.angle_beta   90.00
_cell.angle_gamma   90.00
#
_symmetry.space_group_name_H-M   'P 1'
#
loop_
_entity.id
_entity.type
_entity.pdbx_description
1 polymer ?
#
loop_
_entity_poly.entity_id
_entity_poly.type
_entity_poly.pdbx_seq_one_letter_code
_entity_poly.pdbx_strand_id
1 'polypeptide(L)'
;MEQVKIANITQKTTRPADKTGYIEVKYRTYFNNPLTNKRREILSDWYTIVNKKDTTGKIKLSPQIKAIIHKELQEKANKVYEELTRTILLEKSDITLDEVWNEWHNERVERQLVAPKTLAGEDGRYRNHITKQIPKDSILKNIPSSLIKNLLDNLYPIGNHKRLAQGVKSDLTSIYKFAILHDYISPDQNPMPYISIGRKGLSDELDCLKKSDIEDQYLESWELKEVLSIVRKYNEQYARIFEFQALTGMRIGEVLGLKEEAIDFNKNIASVIRTRATHGGASEDSYEGNVKNLQSYRNVQLSKRAIEILKEEIELNHQHIRFNPDYKDNGWIFTSKSIHKPDYNGTPLHYSVLNNFLNSSENGKLNCKGNPRRAGIDIDNKLSFKKHITTHIFRHTHISFLAEQGVPLEAIQDRVGHSRGSRVTEIYLHITKKTKDQIIPILDTLTQ
;
A
#
# COMPACT_ATOMS: atom_id res chain seq x y z
N MET A 1 -3.34 5.91 -37.82
CA MET A 1 -2.59 4.66 -38.07
C MET A 1 -2.50 4.43 -39.56
N GLU A 2 -1.31 4.19 -40.09
CA GLU A 2 -1.15 3.83 -41.49
C GLU A 2 -1.78 2.46 -41.74
N GLN A 3 -2.63 2.36 -42.77
CA GLN A 3 -3.26 1.08 -43.11
C GLN A 3 -2.22 0.14 -43.76
N VAL A 4 -2.20 -1.09 -43.32
CA VAL A 4 -1.33 -2.13 -43.90
C VAL A 4 -1.73 -2.36 -45.35
N LYS A 5 -0.76 -2.30 -46.28
CA LYS A 5 -1.01 -2.57 -47.68
C LYS A 5 -1.26 -4.05 -47.91
N ILE A 6 -2.51 -4.42 -48.26
CA ILE A 6 -2.90 -5.78 -48.60
C ILE A 6 -2.86 -6.02 -50.12
N ALA A 7 -2.59 -7.26 -50.53
CA ALA A 7 -2.63 -7.66 -51.91
C ALA A 7 -4.07 -7.81 -52.43
N ASN A 8 -4.23 -7.99 -53.72
CA ASN A 8 -5.54 -8.24 -54.32
C ASN A 8 -6.26 -9.43 -53.67
N ILE A 9 -7.53 -9.25 -53.36
CA ILE A 9 -8.36 -10.29 -52.75
C ILE A 9 -8.72 -11.32 -53.84
N THR A 10 -8.48 -12.58 -53.49
CA THR A 10 -8.76 -13.72 -54.35
C THR A 10 -9.62 -14.75 -53.64
N GLN A 11 -10.39 -15.51 -54.42
CA GLN A 11 -11.14 -16.65 -53.92
C GLN A 11 -10.16 -17.74 -53.43
N LYS A 12 -10.36 -18.26 -52.22
CA LYS A 12 -9.53 -19.36 -51.66
C LYS A 12 -10.17 -20.72 -51.88
N THR A 13 -11.43 -20.87 -51.47
CA THR A 13 -12.14 -22.15 -51.55
C THR A 13 -13.65 -21.92 -51.53
N THR A 14 -14.42 -22.91 -51.99
CA THR A 14 -15.87 -22.95 -51.98
C THR A 14 -16.36 -24.25 -51.40
N ARG A 15 -17.55 -24.22 -50.83
CA ARG A 15 -18.31 -25.41 -50.41
C ARG A 15 -19.80 -25.21 -50.69
N PRO A 16 -20.59 -26.31 -50.80
CA PRO A 16 -22.01 -26.22 -50.93
C PRO A 16 -22.62 -25.43 -49.76
N ALA A 17 -23.62 -24.60 -50.01
CA ALA A 17 -24.42 -23.99 -48.95
C ALA A 17 -25.70 -24.82 -48.73
N ASP A 18 -26.27 -24.73 -47.55
CA ASP A 18 -27.53 -25.42 -47.19
C ASP A 18 -28.73 -24.97 -48.04
N LYS A 19 -28.62 -23.82 -48.70
CA LYS A 19 -29.66 -23.23 -49.53
C LYS A 19 -29.40 -23.47 -51.02
N THR A 20 -30.38 -24.06 -51.72
CA THR A 20 -30.29 -24.31 -53.16
C THR A 20 -30.03 -23.03 -53.94
N GLY A 21 -29.09 -23.05 -54.88
CA GLY A 21 -28.68 -21.90 -55.70
C GLY A 21 -27.66 -20.97 -55.05
N TYR A 22 -27.21 -21.29 -53.82
CA TYR A 22 -26.16 -20.58 -53.10
C TYR A 22 -24.91 -21.47 -52.88
N ILE A 23 -23.78 -20.81 -52.68
CA ILE A 23 -22.52 -21.43 -52.31
C ILE A 23 -21.88 -20.62 -51.19
N GLU A 24 -21.09 -21.28 -50.35
CA GLU A 24 -20.23 -20.60 -49.38
C GLU A 24 -18.83 -20.45 -49.97
N VAL A 25 -18.30 -19.24 -49.85
CA VAL A 25 -16.97 -18.88 -50.39
C VAL A 25 -16.13 -18.24 -49.33
N LYS A 26 -14.87 -18.63 -49.30
CA LYS A 26 -13.85 -18.03 -48.48
C LYS A 26 -12.83 -17.31 -49.35
N TYR A 27 -12.49 -16.07 -48.96
CA TYR A 27 -11.56 -15.22 -49.68
C TYR A 27 -10.24 -15.12 -48.91
N ARG A 28 -9.18 -14.74 -49.63
CA ARG A 28 -7.87 -14.51 -49.07
C ARG A 28 -7.21 -13.27 -49.63
N THR A 29 -6.34 -12.70 -48.81
CA THR A 29 -5.39 -11.68 -49.24
C THR A 29 -4.04 -11.98 -48.60
N TYR A 30 -3.01 -11.20 -48.91
CA TYR A 30 -1.66 -11.30 -48.37
C TYR A 30 -1.16 -9.92 -47.99
N PHE A 31 -0.34 -9.89 -46.95
CA PHE A 31 0.47 -8.73 -46.61
C PHE A 31 1.92 -9.19 -46.34
N ASN A 32 2.88 -8.26 -46.36
CA ASN A 32 4.24 -8.58 -46.01
C ASN A 32 4.41 -8.63 -44.47
N ASN A 33 4.81 -9.77 -43.95
CA ASN A 33 5.10 -9.94 -42.54
C ASN A 33 6.32 -9.08 -42.15
N PRO A 34 6.21 -8.16 -41.19
CA PRO A 34 7.31 -7.27 -40.80
C PRO A 34 8.51 -8.00 -40.18
N LEU A 35 8.30 -9.20 -39.60
CA LEU A 35 9.37 -10.02 -39.00
C LEU A 35 10.21 -10.74 -40.05
N THR A 36 9.58 -11.36 -41.05
CA THR A 36 10.22 -12.27 -41.97
C THR A 36 10.37 -11.74 -43.39
N ASN A 37 9.76 -10.61 -43.69
CA ASN A 37 9.60 -10.00 -45.02
C ASN A 37 8.94 -10.93 -46.06
N LYS A 38 8.32 -12.03 -45.62
CA LYS A 38 7.58 -12.98 -46.48
C LYS A 38 6.08 -12.62 -46.50
N ARG A 39 5.43 -13.06 -47.58
CA ARG A 39 3.96 -12.88 -47.68
C ARG A 39 3.23 -13.77 -46.65
N ARG A 40 2.34 -13.16 -45.88
CA ARG A 40 1.46 -13.87 -44.94
C ARG A 40 0.02 -13.83 -45.45
N GLU A 41 -0.62 -15.01 -45.48
CA GLU A 41 -2.02 -15.17 -45.92
C GLU A 41 -2.97 -14.76 -44.79
N ILE A 42 -4.03 -14.02 -45.13
CA ILE A 42 -5.19 -13.72 -44.29
C ILE A 42 -6.43 -14.24 -44.95
N LEU A 43 -7.28 -14.91 -44.19
CA LEU A 43 -8.52 -15.51 -44.67
C LEU A 43 -9.73 -14.76 -44.15
N SER A 44 -10.76 -14.57 -45.04
CA SER A 44 -12.07 -14.08 -44.60
C SER A 44 -12.86 -15.15 -43.85
N ASP A 45 -13.97 -14.77 -43.27
CA ASP A 45 -15.00 -15.71 -42.86
C ASP A 45 -15.69 -16.33 -44.10
N TRP A 46 -16.61 -17.28 -43.89
CA TRP A 46 -17.37 -17.85 -44.96
C TRP A 46 -18.52 -16.91 -45.36
N TYR A 47 -18.66 -16.66 -46.66
CA TYR A 47 -19.74 -15.86 -47.22
C TYR A 47 -20.67 -16.73 -48.04
N THR A 48 -21.94 -16.78 -47.69
CA THR A 48 -23.01 -17.41 -48.47
C THR A 48 -23.46 -16.47 -49.58
N ILE A 49 -23.20 -16.83 -50.82
CA ILE A 49 -23.48 -15.99 -51.97
C ILE A 49 -24.21 -16.78 -53.09
N VAL A 50 -24.91 -16.06 -53.97
CA VAL A 50 -25.58 -16.70 -55.12
C VAL A 50 -24.54 -17.30 -56.05
N ASN A 51 -24.73 -18.54 -56.46
CA ASN A 51 -23.83 -19.26 -57.37
C ASN A 51 -23.99 -18.76 -58.82
N LYS A 52 -23.59 -17.49 -59.06
CA LYS A 52 -23.54 -16.89 -60.41
C LYS A 52 -22.08 -16.71 -60.80
N LYS A 53 -21.70 -17.27 -61.94
CA LYS A 53 -20.34 -17.12 -62.49
C LYS A 53 -20.34 -16.04 -63.56
N ASP A 54 -19.22 -15.36 -63.73
CA ASP A 54 -18.97 -14.43 -64.83
C ASP A 54 -18.51 -15.15 -66.07
N THR A 55 -18.23 -14.40 -67.14
CA THR A 55 -17.74 -14.90 -68.42
C THR A 55 -16.38 -15.64 -68.30
N THR A 56 -15.65 -15.48 -67.21
CA THR A 56 -14.39 -16.13 -66.92
C THR A 56 -14.54 -17.33 -65.98
N GLY A 57 -15.78 -17.71 -65.60
CA GLY A 57 -16.07 -18.81 -64.70
C GLY A 57 -15.87 -18.48 -63.22
N LYS A 58 -15.55 -17.22 -62.85
CA LYS A 58 -15.39 -16.75 -61.47
C LYS A 58 -16.73 -16.33 -60.91
N ILE A 59 -16.86 -16.45 -59.58
CA ILE A 59 -18.06 -16.03 -58.85
C ILE A 59 -18.23 -14.53 -58.94
N LYS A 60 -19.38 -14.07 -59.42
CA LYS A 60 -19.73 -12.65 -59.55
C LYS A 60 -20.22 -12.11 -58.18
N LEU A 61 -19.47 -11.23 -57.58
CA LEU A 61 -19.82 -10.54 -56.33
C LEU A 61 -20.47 -9.19 -56.59
N SER A 62 -21.47 -8.84 -55.79
CA SER A 62 -21.98 -7.46 -55.80
C SER A 62 -20.92 -6.48 -55.25
N PRO A 63 -20.93 -5.20 -55.65
CA PRO A 63 -20.01 -4.19 -55.11
C PRO A 63 -20.05 -4.10 -53.57
N GLN A 64 -21.24 -4.25 -52.98
CA GLN A 64 -21.46 -4.19 -51.54
C GLN A 64 -20.76 -5.34 -50.84
N ILE A 65 -20.92 -6.58 -51.30
CA ILE A 65 -20.26 -7.77 -50.73
C ILE A 65 -18.74 -7.65 -50.90
N LYS A 66 -18.23 -7.14 -52.01
CA LYS A 66 -16.80 -6.89 -52.22
C LYS A 66 -16.26 -5.91 -51.20
N ALA A 67 -16.98 -4.83 -50.90
CA ALA A 67 -16.57 -3.83 -49.89
C ALA A 67 -16.55 -4.41 -48.49
N ILE A 68 -17.52 -5.24 -48.13
CA ILE A 68 -17.57 -5.92 -46.83
C ILE A 68 -16.35 -6.86 -46.64
N ILE A 69 -16.10 -7.71 -47.64
CA ILE A 69 -14.97 -8.66 -47.63
C ILE A 69 -13.64 -7.90 -47.55
N HIS A 70 -13.49 -6.81 -48.29
CA HIS A 70 -12.29 -5.98 -48.26
C HIS A 70 -12.08 -5.36 -46.90
N LYS A 71 -13.10 -4.81 -46.28
CA LYS A 71 -13.05 -4.20 -44.96
C LYS A 71 -12.63 -5.24 -43.91
N GLU A 72 -13.26 -6.40 -43.87
CA GLU A 72 -12.95 -7.49 -42.96
C GLU A 72 -11.48 -7.95 -43.06
N LEU A 73 -11.01 -8.22 -44.28
CA LEU A 73 -9.66 -8.68 -44.54
C LEU A 73 -8.62 -7.61 -44.19
N GLN A 74 -8.94 -6.33 -44.42
CA GLN A 74 -8.11 -5.20 -44.05
C GLN A 74 -7.98 -5.08 -42.52
N GLU A 75 -9.09 -5.20 -41.78
CA GLU A 75 -9.11 -5.17 -40.31
C GLU A 75 -8.32 -6.34 -39.72
N LYS A 76 -8.53 -7.55 -40.25
CA LYS A 76 -7.76 -8.74 -39.84
C LYS A 76 -6.24 -8.59 -40.12
N ALA A 77 -5.89 -8.03 -41.27
CA ALA A 77 -4.50 -7.78 -41.63
C ALA A 77 -3.86 -6.73 -40.73
N ASN A 78 -4.54 -5.63 -40.45
CA ASN A 78 -4.05 -4.61 -39.54
C ASN A 78 -3.81 -5.16 -38.15
N LYS A 79 -4.75 -5.91 -37.58
CA LYS A 79 -4.61 -6.53 -36.26
C LYS A 79 -3.39 -7.46 -36.17
N VAL A 80 -3.23 -8.35 -37.15
CA VAL A 80 -2.08 -9.28 -37.17
C VAL A 80 -0.76 -8.53 -37.37
N TYR A 81 -0.77 -7.48 -38.20
CA TYR A 81 0.44 -6.65 -38.40
C TYR A 81 0.86 -5.90 -37.12
N GLU A 82 -0.13 -5.33 -36.42
CA GLU A 82 0.12 -4.66 -35.13
C GLU A 82 0.72 -5.63 -34.10
N GLU A 83 0.16 -6.83 -33.95
CA GLU A 83 0.71 -7.89 -33.07
C GLU A 83 2.15 -8.25 -33.41
N LEU A 84 2.47 -8.40 -34.70
CA LEU A 84 3.81 -8.71 -35.17
C LEU A 84 4.79 -7.54 -34.95
N THR A 85 4.34 -6.32 -35.20
CA THR A 85 5.17 -5.12 -34.99
C THR A 85 5.48 -4.92 -33.50
N ARG A 86 4.48 -5.14 -32.64
CA ARG A 86 4.66 -5.13 -31.19
C ARG A 86 5.72 -6.14 -30.74
N THR A 87 5.68 -7.36 -31.28
CA THR A 87 6.70 -8.38 -30.99
C THR A 87 8.10 -7.92 -31.35
N ILE A 88 8.29 -7.25 -32.51
CA ILE A 88 9.60 -6.68 -32.90
C ILE A 88 10.09 -5.63 -31.92
N LEU A 89 9.21 -4.74 -31.47
CA LEU A 89 9.56 -3.70 -30.51
C LEU A 89 9.99 -4.29 -29.17
N LEU A 90 9.28 -5.31 -28.69
CA LEU A 90 9.61 -6.03 -27.45
C LEU A 90 10.96 -6.77 -27.53
N GLU A 91 11.24 -7.42 -28.67
CA GLU A 91 12.51 -8.13 -28.87
C GLU A 91 13.72 -7.18 -28.92
N LYS A 92 13.52 -5.95 -29.40
CA LYS A 92 14.56 -4.91 -29.53
C LYS A 92 14.71 -4.00 -28.33
N SER A 93 13.80 -4.08 -27.36
CA SER A 93 13.85 -3.23 -26.17
C SER A 93 15.03 -3.63 -25.28
N ASP A 94 16.01 -2.75 -25.14
CA ASP A 94 17.12 -2.87 -24.22
C ASP A 94 16.98 -1.92 -23.03
N ILE A 95 15.73 -1.66 -22.62
CA ILE A 95 15.44 -0.77 -21.50
C ILE A 95 16.06 -1.29 -20.20
N THR A 96 16.71 -0.41 -19.49
CA THR A 96 17.41 -0.74 -18.24
C THR A 96 16.47 -0.70 -17.02
N LEU A 97 16.91 -1.33 -15.94
CA LEU A 97 16.20 -1.29 -14.66
C LEU A 97 15.98 0.15 -14.15
N ASP A 98 17.01 1.02 -14.28
CA ASP A 98 16.94 2.40 -13.79
C ASP A 98 16.01 3.28 -14.65
N GLU A 99 15.97 3.07 -15.96
CA GLU A 99 15.03 3.77 -16.85
C GLU A 99 13.57 3.43 -16.48
N VAL A 100 13.25 2.14 -16.37
CA VAL A 100 11.89 1.72 -15.98
C VAL A 100 11.54 2.18 -14.58
N TRP A 101 12.49 2.12 -13.63
CA TRP A 101 12.28 2.64 -12.29
C TRP A 101 11.91 4.13 -12.31
N ASN A 102 12.69 4.94 -13.01
CA ASN A 102 12.50 6.39 -13.07
C ASN A 102 11.15 6.74 -13.72
N GLU A 103 10.78 6.10 -14.82
CA GLU A 103 9.50 6.33 -15.48
C GLU A 103 8.32 5.95 -14.58
N TRP A 104 8.35 4.75 -14.00
CA TRP A 104 7.32 4.28 -13.07
C TRP A 104 7.18 5.18 -11.84
N HIS A 105 8.31 5.61 -11.28
CA HIS A 105 8.32 6.47 -10.09
C HIS A 105 7.80 7.88 -10.43
N ASN A 106 8.28 8.48 -11.53
CA ASN A 106 7.87 9.82 -11.96
C ASN A 106 6.38 9.88 -12.31
N GLU A 107 5.83 8.89 -13.03
CA GLU A 107 4.38 8.83 -13.30
C GLU A 107 3.56 8.88 -12.03
N ARG A 108 4.00 8.17 -10.99
CA ARG A 108 3.29 8.12 -9.70
C ARG A 108 3.41 9.40 -8.89
N VAL A 109 4.53 10.11 -9.04
CA VAL A 109 4.72 11.44 -8.45
C VAL A 109 3.83 12.46 -9.16
N GLU A 110 3.90 12.54 -10.49
CA GLU A 110 3.15 13.50 -11.30
C GLU A 110 1.63 13.34 -11.16
N ARG A 111 1.16 12.10 -11.16
CA ARG A 111 -0.26 11.79 -10.99
C ARG A 111 -0.73 11.74 -9.54
N GLN A 112 0.16 11.96 -8.57
CA GLN A 112 -0.13 11.89 -7.13
C GLN A 112 -0.82 10.57 -6.72
N LEU A 113 -0.42 9.45 -7.33
CA LEU A 113 -1.06 8.15 -7.14
C LEU A 113 -0.80 7.54 -5.76
N VAL A 114 0.25 7.99 -5.07
CA VAL A 114 0.67 7.46 -3.78
C VAL A 114 1.17 8.57 -2.85
N ALA A 115 1.06 8.32 -1.56
CA ALA A 115 1.52 9.26 -0.54
C ALA A 115 3.06 9.44 -0.59
N PRO A 116 3.59 10.65 -0.33
CA PRO A 116 5.04 10.94 -0.34
C PRO A 116 5.87 9.99 0.53
N LYS A 117 5.33 9.53 1.65
CA LYS A 117 5.99 8.54 2.51
C LYS A 117 6.19 7.19 1.82
N THR A 118 5.25 6.76 1.00
CA THR A 118 5.35 5.51 0.23
C THR A 118 6.46 5.63 -0.79
N LEU A 119 6.49 6.74 -1.55
CA LEU A 119 7.55 7.04 -2.52
C LEU A 119 8.93 7.05 -1.86
N ALA A 120 9.09 7.74 -0.73
CA ALA A 120 10.35 7.77 0.01
C ALA A 120 10.78 6.38 0.52
N GLY A 121 9.82 5.52 0.89
CA GLY A 121 10.08 4.14 1.28
C GLY A 121 10.54 3.28 0.11
N GLU A 122 9.94 3.43 -1.06
CA GLU A 122 10.30 2.77 -2.31
C GLU A 122 11.68 3.21 -2.77
N ASP A 123 11.96 4.52 -2.79
CA ASP A 123 13.28 5.07 -3.06
C ASP A 123 14.37 4.52 -2.15
N GLY A 124 14.07 4.42 -0.85
CA GLY A 124 14.97 3.84 0.13
C GLY A 124 15.28 2.38 -0.19
N ARG A 125 14.29 1.57 -0.56
CA ARG A 125 14.47 0.16 -0.93
C ARG A 125 15.21 0.03 -2.25
N TYR A 126 14.88 0.82 -3.25
CA TYR A 126 15.57 0.83 -4.54
C TYR A 126 17.06 1.10 -4.36
N ARG A 127 17.42 2.24 -3.75
CA ARG A 127 18.82 2.67 -3.58
C ARG A 127 19.62 1.80 -2.61
N ASN A 128 19.02 1.32 -1.52
CA ASN A 128 19.77 0.65 -0.46
C ASN A 128 19.82 -0.87 -0.62
N HIS A 129 18.91 -1.46 -1.40
CA HIS A 129 18.79 -2.91 -1.51
C HIS A 129 18.80 -3.40 -2.96
N ILE A 130 17.99 -2.85 -3.85
CA ILE A 130 17.88 -3.34 -5.23
C ILE A 130 19.17 -3.02 -6.00
N THR A 131 19.55 -1.75 -6.08
CA THR A 131 20.71 -1.31 -6.91
C THR A 131 22.07 -1.71 -6.33
N LYS A 132 22.12 -2.21 -5.11
CA LYS A 132 23.37 -2.77 -4.55
C LYS A 132 23.68 -4.17 -5.05
N GLN A 133 22.68 -4.92 -5.53
CA GLN A 133 22.85 -6.29 -6.03
C GLN A 133 22.54 -6.41 -7.51
N ILE A 134 21.64 -5.57 -8.04
CA ILE A 134 21.30 -5.51 -9.46
C ILE A 134 21.79 -4.17 -9.99
N PRO A 135 22.80 -4.12 -10.87
CA PRO A 135 23.29 -2.88 -11.46
C PRO A 135 22.16 -2.10 -12.15
N LYS A 136 22.19 -0.78 -12.07
CA LYS A 136 21.16 0.10 -12.62
C LYS A 136 20.99 0.01 -14.13
N ASP A 137 22.10 -0.20 -14.82
CA ASP A 137 22.23 -0.37 -16.27
C ASP A 137 21.88 -1.77 -16.77
N SER A 138 21.47 -2.67 -15.86
CA SER A 138 21.03 -4.00 -16.26
C SER A 138 19.79 -3.92 -17.13
N ILE A 139 19.86 -4.51 -18.33
CA ILE A 139 18.71 -4.65 -19.22
C ILE A 139 17.64 -5.49 -18.51
N LEU A 140 16.43 -4.93 -18.32
CA LEU A 140 15.39 -5.51 -17.46
C LEU A 140 15.04 -6.96 -17.84
N LYS A 141 14.87 -7.23 -19.15
CA LYS A 141 14.55 -8.57 -19.66
C LYS A 141 15.64 -9.61 -19.42
N ASN A 142 16.88 -9.17 -19.21
CA ASN A 142 18.05 -10.04 -19.05
C ASN A 142 18.44 -10.28 -17.59
N ILE A 143 17.73 -9.70 -16.62
CA ILE A 143 18.02 -9.90 -15.20
C ILE A 143 17.67 -11.34 -14.81
N PRO A 144 18.66 -12.16 -14.37
CA PRO A 144 18.42 -13.55 -14.03
C PRO A 144 17.47 -13.67 -12.81
N SER A 145 16.49 -14.57 -12.90
CA SER A 145 15.58 -14.90 -11.79
C SER A 145 16.33 -15.31 -10.52
N SER A 146 17.48 -16.01 -10.68
CA SER A 146 18.35 -16.41 -9.58
C SER A 146 18.95 -15.21 -8.83
N LEU A 147 19.30 -14.13 -9.54
CA LEU A 147 19.83 -12.91 -8.93
C LEU A 147 18.76 -12.24 -8.07
N ILE A 148 17.53 -12.12 -8.58
CA ILE A 148 16.39 -11.56 -7.81
C ILE A 148 16.08 -12.47 -6.60
N LYS A 149 16.07 -13.78 -6.80
CA LYS A 149 15.84 -14.74 -5.70
C LYS A 149 16.89 -14.60 -4.62
N ASN A 150 18.18 -14.52 -4.97
CA ASN A 150 19.27 -14.34 -4.02
C ASN A 150 19.16 -13.01 -3.27
N LEU A 151 18.79 -11.90 -3.95
CA LEU A 151 18.51 -10.62 -3.31
C LEU A 151 17.45 -10.76 -2.20
N LEU A 152 16.33 -11.40 -2.52
CA LEU A 152 15.23 -11.57 -1.57
C LEU A 152 15.59 -12.53 -0.43
N ASP A 153 16.30 -13.60 -0.70
CA ASP A 153 16.74 -14.56 0.31
C ASP A 153 17.80 -13.96 1.25
N ASN A 154 18.70 -13.13 0.73
CA ASN A 154 19.67 -12.41 1.56
C ASN A 154 19.03 -11.36 2.50
N LEU A 155 17.88 -10.82 2.11
CA LEU A 155 17.12 -9.89 2.97
C LEU A 155 16.28 -10.62 4.02
N TYR A 156 15.93 -11.87 3.78
CA TYR A 156 15.00 -12.63 4.63
C TYR A 156 15.59 -13.12 5.97
N PRO A 157 16.85 -13.63 6.06
CA PRO A 157 17.38 -14.22 7.29
C PRO A 157 17.80 -13.21 8.36
N ILE A 158 17.91 -11.94 8.01
CA ILE A 158 18.45 -10.90 8.90
C ILE A 158 17.33 -10.37 9.79
N GLY A 159 16.97 -11.11 10.84
CA GLY A 159 16.00 -10.66 11.84
C GLY A 159 14.59 -10.38 11.28
N ASN A 160 13.84 -9.46 11.86
CA ASN A 160 12.46 -9.11 11.47
C ASN A 160 12.31 -8.49 10.07
N HIS A 161 13.20 -8.75 9.12
CA HIS A 161 13.23 -8.14 7.78
C HIS A 161 12.32 -8.82 6.73
N LYS A 162 11.43 -9.74 7.14
CA LYS A 162 10.39 -10.30 6.24
C LYS A 162 9.62 -9.20 5.51
N ARG A 163 9.28 -8.11 6.20
CA ARG A 163 8.58 -6.95 5.61
C ARG A 163 9.44 -6.22 4.58
N LEU A 164 10.76 -6.13 4.81
CA LEU A 164 11.69 -5.52 3.86
C LEU A 164 11.78 -6.33 2.58
N ALA A 165 11.99 -7.65 2.68
CA ALA A 165 12.01 -8.55 1.54
C ALA A 165 10.67 -8.52 0.77
N GLN A 166 9.54 -8.51 1.46
CA GLN A 166 8.22 -8.36 0.85
C GLN A 166 8.06 -7.01 0.13
N GLY A 167 8.55 -5.91 0.73
CA GLY A 167 8.54 -4.58 0.12
C GLY A 167 9.36 -4.55 -1.16
N VAL A 168 10.61 -5.06 -1.14
CA VAL A 168 11.48 -5.16 -2.32
C VAL A 168 10.85 -6.03 -3.41
N LYS A 169 10.25 -7.17 -3.05
CA LYS A 169 9.50 -8.01 -4.00
C LYS A 169 8.33 -7.27 -4.62
N SER A 170 7.58 -6.51 -3.82
CA SER A 170 6.45 -5.71 -4.30
C SER A 170 6.89 -4.64 -5.29
N ASP A 171 7.99 -3.93 -5.00
CA ASP A 171 8.53 -2.89 -5.87
C ASP A 171 8.98 -3.50 -7.21
N LEU A 172 9.78 -4.57 -7.19
CA LEU A 172 10.19 -5.28 -8.41
C LEU A 172 8.98 -5.79 -9.21
N THR A 173 7.97 -6.36 -8.52
CA THR A 173 6.74 -6.81 -9.19
C THR A 173 6.02 -5.64 -9.89
N SER A 174 6.01 -4.46 -9.29
CA SER A 174 5.39 -3.27 -9.87
C SER A 174 6.19 -2.74 -11.06
N ILE A 175 7.53 -2.74 -10.99
CA ILE A 175 8.42 -2.36 -12.09
C ILE A 175 8.20 -3.27 -13.31
N TYR A 176 8.20 -4.60 -13.12
CA TYR A 176 7.97 -5.54 -14.21
C TYR A 176 6.56 -5.40 -14.80
N LYS A 177 5.52 -5.18 -13.97
CA LYS A 177 4.16 -4.93 -14.46
C LYS A 177 4.07 -3.64 -15.27
N PHE A 178 4.75 -2.58 -14.82
CA PHE A 178 4.83 -1.33 -15.55
C PHE A 178 5.52 -1.52 -16.91
N ALA A 179 6.64 -2.22 -16.94
CA ALA A 179 7.35 -2.51 -18.18
C ALA A 179 6.52 -3.32 -19.19
N ILE A 180 5.69 -4.26 -18.72
CA ILE A 180 4.75 -5.00 -19.56
C ILE A 180 3.63 -4.07 -20.08
N LEU A 181 3.08 -3.22 -19.22
CA LEU A 181 2.01 -2.29 -19.60
C LEU A 181 2.44 -1.31 -20.68
N HIS A 182 3.72 -0.90 -20.65
CA HIS A 182 4.31 0.04 -21.63
C HIS A 182 4.99 -0.66 -22.81
N ASP A 183 4.79 -1.97 -22.97
CA ASP A 183 5.34 -2.77 -24.07
C ASP A 183 6.89 -2.76 -24.15
N TYR A 184 7.57 -2.56 -23.00
CA TYR A 184 9.03 -2.66 -22.93
C TYR A 184 9.54 -4.10 -22.87
N ILE A 185 8.75 -4.99 -22.25
CA ILE A 185 8.99 -6.42 -22.17
C ILE A 185 7.70 -7.20 -22.39
N SER A 186 7.82 -8.46 -22.82
CA SER A 186 6.69 -9.38 -22.92
C SER A 186 6.36 -10.03 -21.57
N PRO A 187 5.11 -10.50 -21.33
CA PRO A 187 4.72 -11.15 -20.09
C PRO A 187 5.57 -12.37 -19.70
N ASP A 188 6.06 -13.14 -20.68
CA ASP A 188 6.93 -14.31 -20.48
C ASP A 188 8.34 -13.93 -20.00
N GLN A 189 8.77 -12.69 -20.20
CA GLN A 189 10.04 -12.15 -19.70
C GLN A 189 9.96 -11.66 -18.25
N ASN A 190 8.80 -11.77 -17.59
CA ASN A 190 8.62 -11.39 -16.21
C ASN A 190 8.89 -12.57 -15.25
N PRO A 191 9.99 -12.56 -14.48
CA PRO A 191 10.33 -13.65 -13.57
C PRO A 191 9.54 -13.61 -12.26
N MET A 192 8.91 -12.48 -11.92
CA MET A 192 8.35 -12.25 -10.58
C MET A 192 7.25 -13.23 -10.13
N PRO A 193 6.37 -13.76 -11.03
CA PRO A 193 5.38 -14.78 -10.65
C PRO A 193 5.99 -16.07 -10.11
N TYR A 194 7.20 -16.42 -10.55
CA TYR A 194 7.90 -17.67 -10.21
C TYR A 194 8.83 -17.52 -9.01
N ILE A 195 9.08 -16.30 -8.54
CA ILE A 195 9.98 -16.02 -7.42
C ILE A 195 9.17 -15.94 -6.13
N SER A 196 9.43 -16.86 -5.20
CA SER A 196 8.91 -16.82 -3.84
C SER A 196 10.00 -16.37 -2.86
N ILE A 197 9.65 -15.61 -1.83
CA ILE A 197 10.53 -15.40 -0.67
C ILE A 197 10.59 -16.73 0.08
N GLY A 198 11.79 -17.12 0.53
CA GLY A 198 12.02 -18.40 1.19
C GLY A 198 10.93 -18.74 2.21
N ARG A 199 10.47 -19.99 2.20
CA ARG A 199 9.49 -20.46 3.17
C ARG A 199 10.16 -20.51 4.55
N LYS A 200 9.46 -20.08 5.57
CA LYS A 200 9.82 -20.40 6.95
C LYS A 200 9.92 -21.92 7.08
N GLY A 201 10.95 -22.41 7.74
CA GLY A 201 11.00 -23.81 8.17
C GLY A 201 9.85 -24.13 9.13
N LEU A 202 9.56 -25.41 9.34
CA LEU A 202 8.51 -25.86 10.27
C LEU A 202 8.68 -25.26 11.68
N SER A 203 9.93 -25.03 12.10
CA SER A 203 10.25 -24.32 13.36
C SER A 203 9.74 -22.87 13.37
N ASP A 204 9.80 -22.19 12.25
CA ASP A 204 9.33 -20.81 12.11
C ASP A 204 7.80 -20.70 12.08
N GLU A 205 7.10 -21.72 11.57
CA GLU A 205 5.64 -21.83 11.66
C GLU A 205 5.18 -22.12 13.09
N LEU A 206 5.91 -22.97 13.80
CA LEU A 206 5.67 -23.25 15.23
C LEU A 206 5.97 -22.01 16.10
N ASP A 207 6.97 -21.21 15.76
CA ASP A 207 7.25 -19.94 16.45
C ASP A 207 6.19 -18.86 16.17
N CYS A 208 5.54 -18.89 15.00
CA CYS A 208 4.36 -18.05 14.73
C CYS A 208 3.11 -18.51 15.49
N LEU A 209 3.05 -19.77 15.89
CA LEU A 209 1.98 -20.32 16.72
C LEU A 209 2.23 -20.09 18.23
N LYS A 210 3.41 -19.62 18.64
CA LYS A 210 3.68 -19.20 20.00
C LYS A 210 2.78 -18.03 20.36
N LYS A 211 1.87 -18.27 21.27
CA LYS A 211 0.86 -17.32 21.81
C LYS A 211 1.46 -16.01 22.33
N SER A 212 2.79 -15.93 22.58
CA SER A 212 3.50 -14.79 23.10
C SER A 212 3.41 -13.52 22.24
N ASP A 213 3.30 -13.64 20.90
CA ASP A 213 3.34 -12.47 20.02
C ASP A 213 2.11 -11.55 20.11
N ILE A 214 0.95 -12.02 20.55
CA ILE A 214 -0.26 -11.20 20.65
C ILE A 214 -0.37 -10.54 22.01
N GLU A 215 -0.02 -11.26 23.08
CA GLU A 215 -0.01 -10.73 24.45
C GLU A 215 0.99 -9.59 24.64
N ASP A 216 2.12 -9.64 23.89
CA ASP A 216 3.13 -8.58 23.90
C ASP A 216 2.70 -7.33 23.10
N GLN A 217 1.60 -7.39 22.38
CA GLN A 217 1.13 -6.28 21.53
C GLN A 217 0.23 -5.27 22.24
N TYR A 218 -0.27 -5.58 23.43
CA TYR A 218 -1.11 -4.68 24.23
C TYR A 218 -0.69 -4.71 25.70
N LEU A 219 -1.14 -3.72 26.45
CA LEU A 219 -0.88 -3.60 27.89
C LEU A 219 -2.13 -4.01 28.67
N GLU A 220 -1.94 -4.78 29.70
CA GLU A 220 -2.93 -4.97 30.76
C GLU A 220 -3.16 -3.64 31.51
N SER A 221 -4.29 -3.51 32.21
CA SER A 221 -4.62 -2.24 32.90
C SER A 221 -3.58 -1.79 33.91
N TRP A 222 -2.92 -2.72 34.59
CA TRP A 222 -1.86 -2.40 35.54
C TRP A 222 -0.55 -2.01 34.83
N GLU A 223 -0.20 -2.67 33.71
CA GLU A 223 0.95 -2.34 32.89
C GLU A 223 0.82 -0.93 32.30
N LEU A 224 -0.38 -0.58 31.78
CA LEU A 224 -0.66 0.76 31.27
C LEU A 224 -0.46 1.82 32.38
N LYS A 225 -0.93 1.57 33.59
CA LYS A 225 -0.72 2.49 34.74
C LYS A 225 0.74 2.67 35.06
N GLU A 226 1.54 1.60 35.05
CA GLU A 226 2.98 1.66 35.30
C GLU A 226 3.69 2.46 34.21
N VAL A 227 3.44 2.18 32.92
CA VAL A 227 4.00 2.93 31.80
C VAL A 227 3.68 4.42 31.92
N LEU A 228 2.40 4.80 32.12
CA LEU A 228 2.00 6.18 32.25
C LEU A 228 2.63 6.86 33.48
N SER A 229 2.77 6.15 34.58
CA SER A 229 3.43 6.66 35.79
C SER A 229 4.91 6.99 35.57
N ILE A 230 5.64 6.09 34.87
CA ILE A 230 7.03 6.32 34.52
C ILE A 230 7.16 7.51 33.57
N VAL A 231 6.40 7.50 32.45
CA VAL A 231 6.44 8.59 31.45
C VAL A 231 6.15 9.95 32.09
N ARG A 232 5.16 10.01 33.00
CA ARG A 232 4.74 11.24 33.69
C ARG A 232 5.83 11.89 34.51
N LYS A 233 6.74 11.09 35.12
CA LYS A 233 7.90 11.61 35.85
C LYS A 233 8.89 12.37 34.95
N TYR A 234 8.93 12.05 33.65
CA TYR A 234 9.87 12.68 32.71
C TYR A 234 9.21 13.73 31.83
N ASN A 235 7.96 13.50 31.40
CA ASN A 235 7.23 14.42 30.52
C ASN A 235 5.72 14.23 30.67
N GLU A 236 5.07 15.20 31.29
CA GLU A 236 3.63 15.20 31.59
C GLU A 236 2.79 15.25 30.28
N GLN A 237 3.19 16.06 29.30
CA GLN A 237 2.50 16.13 28.02
C GLN A 237 2.50 14.79 27.27
N TYR A 238 3.65 14.09 27.27
CA TYR A 238 3.74 12.80 26.59
C TYR A 238 2.90 11.74 27.31
N ALA A 239 2.85 11.78 28.63
CA ALA A 239 1.95 10.92 29.39
C ALA A 239 0.47 11.16 29.03
N ARG A 240 0.03 12.44 28.94
CA ARG A 240 -1.32 12.77 28.49
C ARG A 240 -1.61 12.31 27.05
N ILE A 241 -0.66 12.42 26.13
CA ILE A 241 -0.80 11.93 24.76
C ILE A 241 -1.02 10.41 24.74
N PHE A 242 -0.23 9.65 25.47
CA PHE A 242 -0.36 8.19 25.52
C PHE A 242 -1.64 7.75 26.24
N GLU A 243 -2.00 8.42 27.33
CA GLU A 243 -3.27 8.20 28.04
C GLU A 243 -4.45 8.49 27.12
N PHE A 244 -4.44 9.61 26.41
CA PHE A 244 -5.48 9.95 25.44
C PHE A 244 -5.59 8.93 24.31
N GLN A 245 -4.46 8.45 23.80
CA GLN A 245 -4.43 7.41 22.78
C GLN A 245 -5.04 6.09 23.29
N ALA A 246 -4.73 5.69 24.52
CA ALA A 246 -5.31 4.50 25.16
C ALA A 246 -6.82 4.66 25.39
N LEU A 247 -7.30 5.86 25.74
CA LEU A 247 -8.72 6.14 25.97
C LEU A 247 -9.55 6.24 24.69
N THR A 248 -8.95 6.58 23.56
CA THR A 248 -9.66 6.83 22.29
C THR A 248 -9.45 5.78 21.22
N GLY A 249 -8.35 5.03 21.31
CA GLY A 249 -7.92 4.08 20.29
C GLY A 249 -7.49 4.72 18.97
N MET A 250 -7.31 6.03 18.89
CA MET A 250 -6.85 6.73 17.68
C MET A 250 -5.43 6.32 17.31
N ARG A 251 -5.10 6.40 16.00
CA ARG A 251 -3.69 6.29 15.58
C ARG A 251 -2.90 7.48 16.09
N ILE A 252 -1.64 7.29 16.42
CA ILE A 252 -0.84 8.41 16.95
C ILE A 252 -0.82 9.63 16.00
N GLY A 253 -0.77 9.42 14.69
CA GLY A 253 -0.88 10.50 13.71
C GLY A 253 -2.23 11.22 13.74
N GLU A 254 -3.33 10.53 14.05
CA GLU A 254 -4.65 11.11 14.23
C GLU A 254 -4.72 11.93 15.52
N VAL A 255 -4.16 11.43 16.63
CA VAL A 255 -4.05 12.16 17.91
C VAL A 255 -3.26 13.46 17.71
N LEU A 256 -2.07 13.38 17.11
CA LEU A 256 -1.22 14.55 16.87
C LEU A 256 -1.77 15.49 15.78
N GLY A 257 -2.72 15.01 14.99
CA GLY A 257 -3.43 15.80 13.98
C GLY A 257 -4.75 16.43 14.47
N LEU A 258 -5.04 16.36 15.78
CA LEU A 258 -6.24 16.99 16.33
C LEU A 258 -6.08 18.50 16.43
N LYS A 259 -7.10 19.22 15.98
CA LYS A 259 -7.28 20.66 16.21
C LYS A 259 -8.50 20.91 17.09
N GLU A 260 -8.54 22.03 17.76
CA GLU A 260 -9.66 22.43 18.65
C GLU A 260 -11.00 22.43 17.92
N GLU A 261 -11.03 22.91 16.67
CA GLU A 261 -12.23 22.93 15.82
C GLU A 261 -12.85 21.54 15.56
N ALA A 262 -12.05 20.48 15.71
CA ALA A 262 -12.51 19.11 15.52
C ALA A 262 -13.16 18.51 16.78
N ILE A 263 -13.25 19.26 17.88
CA ILE A 263 -13.77 18.78 19.17
C ILE A 263 -15.12 19.46 19.47
N ASP A 264 -16.17 18.65 19.56
CA ASP A 264 -17.46 19.09 20.08
C ASP A 264 -17.53 18.74 21.57
N PHE A 265 -17.22 19.73 22.43
CA PHE A 265 -17.25 19.58 23.89
C PHE A 265 -18.65 19.39 24.45
N ASN A 266 -19.71 19.83 23.74
CA ASN A 266 -21.10 19.66 24.19
C ASN A 266 -21.57 18.21 24.00
N LYS A 267 -21.16 17.59 22.88
CA LYS A 267 -21.49 16.19 22.56
C LYS A 267 -20.42 15.20 23.02
N ASN A 268 -19.29 15.70 23.54
CA ASN A 268 -18.13 14.88 23.88
C ASN A 268 -17.60 14.04 22.71
N ILE A 269 -17.43 14.67 21.54
CA ILE A 269 -17.02 14.00 20.30
C ILE A 269 -15.76 14.65 19.74
N ALA A 270 -14.80 13.82 19.31
CA ALA A 270 -13.70 14.22 18.46
C ALA A 270 -13.91 13.70 17.03
N SER A 271 -13.87 14.59 16.05
CA SER A 271 -13.96 14.25 14.62
C SER A 271 -12.58 13.96 14.06
N VAL A 272 -12.34 12.69 13.66
CA VAL A 272 -11.08 12.28 13.04
C VAL A 272 -11.17 12.57 11.55
N ILE A 273 -10.74 13.75 11.14
CA ILE A 273 -10.83 14.24 9.76
C ILE A 273 -9.45 14.44 9.12
N ARG A 274 -8.38 14.42 9.92
CA ARG A 274 -7.00 14.63 9.45
C ARG A 274 -6.00 13.80 10.25
N THR A 275 -4.79 13.72 9.75
CA THR A 275 -3.65 13.12 10.44
C THR A 275 -2.45 14.04 10.37
N ARG A 276 -1.55 13.97 11.34
CA ARG A 276 -0.26 14.65 11.27
C ARG A 276 0.55 14.07 10.11
N ALA A 277 0.88 14.89 9.12
CA ALA A 277 1.74 14.46 8.01
C ALA A 277 3.13 14.05 8.52
N THR A 278 3.70 13.02 7.89
CA THR A 278 5.02 12.47 8.27
C THR A 278 6.19 13.16 7.57
N HIS A 279 5.91 13.89 6.51
CA HIS A 279 6.88 14.65 5.73
C HIS A 279 6.41 16.08 5.71
N GLY A 280 7.23 16.96 6.20
CA GLY A 280 6.95 18.37 6.19
C GLY A 280 8.18 19.11 6.64
N GLY A 281 8.61 20.07 5.83
CA GLY A 281 9.47 21.16 6.26
C GLY A 281 8.74 22.02 7.31
N ALA A 282 9.28 23.18 7.59
CA ALA A 282 8.69 24.16 8.51
C ALA A 282 7.49 24.95 7.94
N SER A 283 6.96 24.60 6.76
CA SER A 283 5.79 25.24 6.17
C SER A 283 4.47 24.69 6.77
N GLU A 284 3.51 25.55 6.99
CA GLU A 284 2.23 25.22 7.66
C GLU A 284 1.46 24.11 6.95
N ASP A 285 1.40 24.13 5.62
CA ASP A 285 0.73 23.12 4.79
C ASP A 285 1.37 21.71 4.89
N SER A 286 2.61 21.64 5.43
CA SER A 286 3.33 20.38 5.56
C SER A 286 2.91 19.51 6.75
N TYR A 287 2.09 20.05 7.66
CA TYR A 287 1.68 19.34 8.87
C TYR A 287 0.35 18.59 8.71
N GLU A 288 -0.52 19.03 7.83
CA GLU A 288 -1.79 18.38 7.59
C GLU A 288 -1.68 17.27 6.56
N GLY A 289 -2.16 16.09 6.91
CA GLY A 289 -2.28 14.96 6.01
C GLY A 289 -3.71 14.42 6.00
N ASN A 290 -4.12 13.91 4.86
CA ASN A 290 -5.40 13.21 4.78
C ASN A 290 -5.34 11.90 5.55
N VAL A 291 -6.46 11.51 6.13
CA VAL A 291 -6.59 10.18 6.72
C VAL A 291 -6.41 9.11 5.64
N LYS A 292 -5.83 7.96 6.02
CA LYS A 292 -5.35 6.95 5.07
C LYS A 292 -6.44 6.36 4.18
N ASN A 293 -7.68 6.25 4.66
CA ASN A 293 -8.83 5.66 3.95
C ASN A 293 -10.11 6.40 4.36
N LEU A 294 -11.15 6.34 3.51
CA LEU A 294 -12.50 6.87 3.82
C LEU A 294 -13.04 6.36 5.16
N GLN A 295 -12.81 5.09 5.51
CA GLN A 295 -13.20 4.50 6.80
C GLN A 295 -12.48 5.11 8.02
N SER A 296 -11.41 5.85 7.79
CA SER A 296 -10.71 6.57 8.86
C SER A 296 -11.42 7.86 9.26
N TYR A 297 -12.29 8.41 8.39
CA TYR A 297 -13.19 9.52 8.75
C TYR A 297 -14.27 8.99 9.70
N ARG A 298 -14.23 9.44 10.95
CA ARG A 298 -15.15 8.96 11.98
C ARG A 298 -15.24 9.93 13.14
N ASN A 299 -16.31 9.80 13.90
CA ASN A 299 -16.51 10.48 15.16
C ASN A 299 -16.18 9.52 16.31
N VAL A 300 -15.34 9.96 17.24
CA VAL A 300 -14.96 9.19 18.42
C VAL A 300 -15.55 9.85 19.66
N GLN A 301 -16.42 9.13 20.36
CA GLN A 301 -16.93 9.57 21.66
C GLN A 301 -15.81 9.58 22.69
N LEU A 302 -15.74 10.65 23.46
CA LEU A 302 -14.70 10.91 24.45
C LEU A 302 -15.20 10.61 25.86
N SER A 303 -14.39 9.89 26.63
CA SER A 303 -14.62 9.73 28.06
C SER A 303 -14.35 11.04 28.80
N LYS A 304 -14.84 11.13 30.02
CA LYS A 304 -14.61 12.30 30.89
C LYS A 304 -13.12 12.64 30.99
N ARG A 305 -12.26 11.65 31.24
CA ARG A 305 -10.80 11.84 31.33
C ARG A 305 -10.18 12.31 30.02
N ALA A 306 -10.63 11.78 28.87
CA ALA A 306 -10.16 12.24 27.56
C ALA A 306 -10.47 13.73 27.32
N ILE A 307 -11.65 14.20 27.74
CA ILE A 307 -12.02 15.61 27.67
C ILE A 307 -11.17 16.49 28.60
N GLU A 308 -10.91 16.02 29.82
CA GLU A 308 -10.02 16.72 30.75
C GLU A 308 -8.64 16.92 30.15
N ILE A 309 -8.04 15.87 29.55
CA ILE A 309 -6.75 15.94 28.87
C ILE A 309 -6.75 17.00 27.75
N LEU A 310 -7.81 17.03 26.91
CA LEU A 310 -7.91 18.04 25.85
C LEU A 310 -7.97 19.46 26.41
N LYS A 311 -8.78 19.69 27.43
CA LYS A 311 -8.89 20.98 28.08
C LYS A 311 -7.59 21.42 28.74
N GLU A 312 -6.88 20.49 29.40
CA GLU A 312 -5.56 20.75 29.98
C GLU A 312 -4.55 21.19 28.90
N GLU A 313 -4.48 20.48 27.77
CA GLU A 313 -3.54 20.81 26.68
C GLU A 313 -3.89 22.15 26.00
N ILE A 314 -5.17 22.41 25.75
CA ILE A 314 -5.65 23.67 25.17
C ILE A 314 -5.30 24.85 26.09
N GLU A 315 -5.58 24.75 27.40
CA GLU A 315 -5.23 25.78 28.35
C GLU A 315 -3.72 26.04 28.42
N LEU A 316 -2.91 24.97 28.42
CA LEU A 316 -1.46 25.10 28.34
C LEU A 316 -0.98 25.78 27.06
N ASN A 317 -1.63 25.51 25.92
CA ASN A 317 -1.32 26.18 24.66
C ASN A 317 -1.68 27.68 24.76
N HIS A 318 -2.85 28.07 25.30
CA HIS A 318 -3.25 29.45 25.50
C HIS A 318 -2.26 30.19 26.41
N GLN A 319 -1.74 29.54 27.44
CA GLN A 319 -0.70 30.12 28.30
C GLN A 319 0.59 30.35 27.51
N HIS A 320 1.04 29.37 26.69
CA HIS A 320 2.22 29.53 25.85
C HIS A 320 2.08 30.66 24.82
N ILE A 321 0.91 30.82 24.21
CA ILE A 321 0.61 31.93 23.29
C ILE A 321 0.82 33.29 23.98
N ARG A 322 0.35 33.45 25.25
CA ARG A 322 0.47 34.68 25.99
C ARG A 322 1.90 35.07 26.36
N PHE A 323 2.76 34.09 26.60
CA PHE A 323 4.12 34.32 27.10
C PHE A 323 5.24 34.07 26.08
N ASN A 324 4.89 33.59 24.88
CA ASN A 324 5.87 33.26 23.86
C ASN A 324 5.44 33.80 22.48
N PRO A 325 5.99 34.94 22.03
CA PRO A 325 5.64 35.54 20.76
C PRO A 325 5.93 34.66 19.52
N ASP A 326 6.86 33.72 19.65
CA ASP A 326 7.23 32.81 18.57
C ASP A 326 6.32 31.57 18.49
N TYR A 327 5.29 31.48 19.34
CA TYR A 327 4.36 30.37 19.32
C TYR A 327 3.40 30.49 18.14
N LYS A 328 3.39 29.47 17.27
CA LYS A 328 2.52 29.39 16.10
C LYS A 328 1.16 28.83 16.49
N ASP A 329 0.17 29.67 16.66
CA ASP A 329 -1.19 29.25 16.97
C ASP A 329 -1.97 28.92 15.68
N ASN A 330 -2.12 27.62 15.40
CA ASN A 330 -2.92 27.09 14.30
C ASN A 330 -4.01 26.13 14.79
N GLY A 331 -4.40 26.25 16.04
CA GLY A 331 -5.43 25.46 16.68
C GLY A 331 -5.05 24.00 16.97
N TRP A 332 -3.78 23.60 16.82
CA TRP A 332 -3.32 22.26 17.17
C TRP A 332 -3.34 22.03 18.68
N ILE A 333 -3.81 20.85 19.12
CA ILE A 333 -3.91 20.54 20.56
C ILE A 333 -2.57 20.02 21.11
N PHE A 334 -1.97 19.00 20.48
CA PHE A 334 -0.72 18.37 20.94
C PHE A 334 0.50 18.97 20.23
N THR A 335 0.98 20.09 20.72
CA THR A 335 2.01 20.91 20.09
C THR A 335 3.39 20.76 20.69
N SER A 336 4.40 21.08 19.90
CA SER A 336 5.77 21.28 20.36
C SER A 336 5.89 22.59 21.12
N LYS A 337 6.41 22.54 22.33
CA LYS A 337 6.67 23.69 23.20
C LYS A 337 8.18 23.93 23.33
N SER A 338 8.90 23.86 22.20
CA SER A 338 10.37 23.92 22.19
C SER A 338 10.85 25.37 22.11
N ILE A 339 11.41 25.87 23.18
CA ILE A 339 12.06 27.20 23.24
C ILE A 339 13.34 27.23 22.37
N HIS A 340 14.06 26.11 22.26
CA HIS A 340 15.33 26.02 21.52
C HIS A 340 15.15 25.91 19.99
N LYS A 341 13.95 25.72 19.50
CA LYS A 341 13.62 25.63 18.08
C LYS A 341 12.36 26.42 17.78
N PRO A 342 12.47 27.75 17.62
CA PRO A 342 11.32 28.63 17.42
C PRO A 342 10.44 28.21 16.24
N ASP A 343 11.06 27.71 15.16
CA ASP A 343 10.33 27.27 13.95
C ASP A 343 9.33 26.14 14.20
N TYR A 344 9.52 25.36 15.26
CA TYR A 344 8.64 24.23 15.62
C TYR A 344 7.72 24.55 16.81
N ASN A 345 7.83 25.74 17.40
CA ASN A 345 7.03 26.11 18.56
C ASN A 345 5.58 26.33 18.16
N GLY A 346 4.64 25.66 18.82
CA GLY A 346 3.22 25.66 18.47
C GLY A 346 2.84 24.71 17.30
N THR A 347 3.81 24.09 16.63
CA THR A 347 3.50 23.10 15.59
C THR A 347 3.16 21.74 16.20
N PRO A 348 2.37 20.88 15.49
CA PRO A 348 2.01 19.58 16.02
C PRO A 348 3.23 18.68 16.19
N LEU A 349 3.30 17.95 17.29
CA LEU A 349 4.37 16.99 17.57
C LEU A 349 4.51 15.94 16.47
N HIS A 350 5.73 15.48 16.23
CA HIS A 350 5.96 14.36 15.31
C HIS A 350 6.05 13.04 16.07
N TYR A 351 5.41 11.97 15.56
CA TYR A 351 5.35 10.67 16.22
C TYR A 351 6.73 10.04 16.52
N SER A 352 7.75 10.34 15.69
CA SER A 352 9.10 9.84 15.94
C SER A 352 9.73 10.43 17.20
N VAL A 353 9.33 11.64 17.60
CA VAL A 353 9.79 12.26 18.84
C VAL A 353 9.31 11.42 20.03
N LEU A 354 8.05 10.98 20.01
CA LEU A 354 7.45 10.16 21.07
C LEU A 354 8.08 8.76 21.14
N ASN A 355 8.28 8.10 19.99
CA ASN A 355 8.92 6.79 19.96
C ASN A 355 10.40 6.87 20.34
N ASN A 356 11.12 7.91 19.91
CA ASN A 356 12.50 8.12 20.34
C ASN A 356 12.60 8.40 21.85
N PHE A 357 11.65 9.18 22.39
CA PHE A 357 11.57 9.42 23.82
C PHE A 357 11.39 8.12 24.60
N LEU A 358 10.53 7.22 24.17
CA LEU A 358 10.31 5.93 24.83
C LEU A 358 11.55 5.02 24.76
N ASN A 359 12.19 4.92 23.58
CA ASN A 359 13.12 3.84 23.26
C ASN A 359 14.61 4.25 23.18
N SER A 360 14.94 5.54 23.25
CA SER A 360 16.34 5.95 23.26
C SER A 360 16.92 5.87 24.68
N SER A 361 18.22 5.53 24.76
CA SER A 361 18.94 5.55 26.03
C SER A 361 19.01 6.96 26.62
N GLU A 362 19.10 7.06 27.93
CA GLU A 362 19.20 8.35 28.65
C GLU A 362 20.42 9.16 28.23
N ASN A 363 21.53 8.50 27.91
CA ASN A 363 22.79 9.13 27.49
C ASN A 363 22.85 9.51 26.01
N GLY A 364 21.77 9.28 25.24
CA GLY A 364 21.72 9.56 23.82
C GLY A 364 22.80 8.84 23.02
N LYS A 365 22.45 7.80 22.26
CA LYS A 365 23.42 7.18 21.31
C LYS A 365 23.67 8.14 20.15
N LEU A 366 24.90 8.20 19.67
CA LEU A 366 25.23 8.87 18.42
C LEU A 366 24.51 8.16 17.26
N ASN A 367 23.97 8.93 16.32
CA ASN A 367 23.45 8.35 15.09
C ASN A 367 24.59 7.88 14.18
N CYS A 368 24.27 7.21 13.06
CA CYS A 368 25.26 6.74 12.09
C CYS A 368 26.13 7.87 11.46
N LYS A 369 25.78 9.15 11.70
CA LYS A 369 26.53 10.34 11.28
C LYS A 369 27.30 11.00 12.44
N GLY A 370 27.39 10.33 13.61
CA GLY A 370 28.08 10.86 14.78
C GLY A 370 27.34 11.98 15.55
N ASN A 371 26.09 12.31 15.15
CA ASN A 371 25.31 13.33 15.87
C ASN A 371 24.58 12.72 17.07
N PRO A 372 24.53 13.41 18.24
CA PRO A 372 23.79 12.92 19.38
C PRO A 372 22.31 12.81 19.07
N ARG A 373 21.72 11.62 19.28
CA ARG A 373 20.27 11.45 19.31
C ARG A 373 19.75 12.11 20.58
N ARG A 374 18.51 12.65 20.53
CA ARG A 374 17.85 13.12 21.74
C ARG A 374 17.80 12.00 22.76
N ALA A 375 18.16 12.30 24.00
CA ALA A 375 18.00 11.39 25.11
C ALA A 375 16.54 10.96 25.24
N GLY A 376 16.33 9.69 25.49
CA GLY A 376 15.03 9.11 25.82
C GLY A 376 15.01 8.60 27.24
N ILE A 377 13.99 7.82 27.59
CA ILE A 377 13.85 7.25 28.92
C ILE A 377 14.19 5.76 28.97
N ASP A 378 14.44 5.12 27.82
CA ASP A 378 14.71 3.68 27.74
C ASP A 378 13.68 2.86 28.55
N ILE A 379 12.40 3.08 28.23
CA ILE A 379 11.30 2.65 29.08
C ILE A 379 11.28 1.14 29.31
N ASP A 380 11.62 0.35 28.29
CA ASP A 380 11.59 -1.12 28.37
C ASP A 380 12.47 -1.66 29.50
N ASN A 381 13.56 -0.94 29.83
CA ASN A 381 14.46 -1.29 30.96
C ASN A 381 13.99 -0.78 32.34
N LYS A 382 12.91 -0.01 32.37
CA LYS A 382 12.36 0.57 33.62
C LYS A 382 11.09 -0.11 34.10
N LEU A 383 10.50 -0.96 33.25
CA LEU A 383 9.25 -1.66 33.52
C LEU A 383 9.48 -2.92 34.34
N SER A 384 8.50 -3.26 35.18
CA SER A 384 8.50 -4.52 35.95
C SER A 384 8.17 -5.74 35.08
N PHE A 385 7.76 -5.55 33.84
CA PHE A 385 7.40 -6.57 32.86
C PHE A 385 8.21 -6.41 31.55
N LYS A 386 8.18 -7.43 30.68
CA LYS A 386 8.95 -7.46 29.44
C LYS A 386 8.02 -7.28 28.22
N LYS A 387 7.83 -6.05 27.79
CA LYS A 387 7.15 -5.70 26.53
C LYS A 387 7.85 -4.51 25.90
N HIS A 388 7.90 -4.49 24.55
CA HIS A 388 8.46 -3.35 23.83
C HIS A 388 7.39 -2.26 23.62
N ILE A 389 7.63 -1.10 24.23
CA ILE A 389 6.65 0.00 24.25
C ILE A 389 6.84 0.91 23.04
N THR A 390 5.84 0.98 22.21
CA THR A 390 5.74 1.93 21.09
C THR A 390 4.39 2.65 21.13
N THR A 391 4.26 3.74 20.39
CA THR A 391 2.97 4.47 20.31
C THR A 391 1.80 3.60 19.83
N HIS A 392 2.04 2.50 19.11
CA HIS A 392 0.96 1.61 18.65
C HIS A 392 0.39 0.75 19.77
N ILE A 393 1.17 0.45 20.82
CA ILE A 393 0.72 -0.42 21.91
C ILE A 393 -0.49 0.18 22.64
N PHE A 394 -0.54 1.49 22.83
CA PHE A 394 -1.66 2.17 23.50
C PHE A 394 -3.00 2.00 22.74
N ARG A 395 -2.96 2.02 21.42
CA ARG A 395 -4.13 1.73 20.61
C ARG A 395 -4.54 0.25 20.68
N HIS A 396 -3.59 -0.66 20.70
CA HIS A 396 -3.86 -2.07 20.88
C HIS A 396 -4.44 -2.36 22.26
N THR A 397 -3.95 -1.67 23.30
CA THR A 397 -4.51 -1.69 24.66
C THR A 397 -5.98 -1.25 24.68
N HIS A 398 -6.35 -0.20 23.95
CA HIS A 398 -7.74 0.22 23.82
C HIS A 398 -8.63 -0.90 23.24
N ILE A 399 -8.13 -1.57 22.19
CA ILE A 399 -8.86 -2.64 21.51
C ILE A 399 -9.01 -3.86 22.43
N SER A 400 -7.93 -4.27 23.10
CA SER A 400 -7.94 -5.42 24.02
C SER A 400 -8.89 -5.19 25.19
N PHE A 401 -8.81 -4.00 25.77
CA PHE A 401 -9.68 -3.63 26.91
C PHE A 401 -11.15 -3.67 26.52
N LEU A 402 -11.55 -3.11 25.38
CA LEU A 402 -12.93 -3.16 24.92
C LEU A 402 -13.41 -4.58 24.60
N ALA A 403 -12.51 -5.39 24.03
CA ALA A 403 -12.81 -6.80 23.75
C ALA A 403 -13.01 -7.61 25.05
N GLU A 404 -12.22 -7.37 26.08
CA GLU A 404 -12.37 -7.98 27.42
C GLU A 404 -13.68 -7.59 28.09
N GLN A 405 -14.17 -6.38 27.83
CA GLN A 405 -15.47 -5.89 28.32
C GLN A 405 -16.64 -6.40 27.46
N GLY A 406 -16.43 -7.28 26.50
CA GLY A 406 -17.46 -7.87 25.67
C GLY A 406 -18.05 -6.94 24.59
N VAL A 407 -17.38 -5.84 24.27
CA VAL A 407 -17.81 -4.94 23.18
C VAL A 407 -17.69 -5.65 21.85
N PRO A 408 -18.75 -5.68 21.00
CA PRO A 408 -18.72 -6.38 19.71
C PRO A 408 -17.57 -5.91 18.79
N LEU A 409 -17.00 -6.85 18.02
CA LEU A 409 -15.87 -6.59 17.12
C LEU A 409 -16.16 -5.45 16.14
N GLU A 410 -17.36 -5.43 15.56
CA GLU A 410 -17.77 -4.39 14.60
C GLU A 410 -17.75 -3.01 15.24
N ALA A 411 -18.24 -2.86 16.45
CA ALA A 411 -18.24 -1.60 17.18
C ALA A 411 -16.82 -1.13 17.49
N ILE A 412 -15.92 -2.06 17.84
CA ILE A 412 -14.50 -1.74 18.04
C ILE A 412 -13.85 -1.32 16.72
N GLN A 413 -14.12 -2.03 15.62
CA GLN A 413 -13.58 -1.71 14.30
C GLN A 413 -14.03 -0.33 13.82
N ASP A 414 -15.30 -0.01 13.95
CA ASP A 414 -15.85 1.31 13.59
C ASP A 414 -15.21 2.41 14.43
N ARG A 415 -15.12 2.21 15.76
CA ARG A 415 -14.49 3.18 16.66
C ARG A 415 -13.04 3.47 16.31
N VAL A 416 -12.25 2.46 15.97
CA VAL A 416 -10.84 2.64 15.65
C VAL A 416 -10.56 2.91 14.16
N GLY A 417 -11.57 2.84 13.29
CA GLY A 417 -11.44 3.07 11.85
C GLY A 417 -10.58 1.98 11.16
N HIS A 418 -10.98 0.73 11.29
CA HIS A 418 -10.32 -0.41 10.65
C HIS A 418 -11.23 -1.12 9.66
N SER A 419 -10.65 -1.56 8.52
CA SER A 419 -11.30 -2.46 7.60
C SER A 419 -11.40 -3.89 8.16
N ARG A 420 -12.35 -4.67 7.67
CA ARG A 420 -12.50 -6.09 8.01
C ARG A 420 -11.21 -6.87 7.71
N GLY A 421 -10.81 -7.81 8.59
CA GLY A 421 -9.60 -8.63 8.40
C GLY A 421 -8.28 -8.00 8.86
N SER A 422 -8.33 -7.00 9.72
CA SER A 422 -7.15 -6.34 10.29
C SER A 422 -6.64 -7.02 11.58
N ARG A 423 -5.47 -6.56 12.08
CA ARG A 423 -4.91 -7.00 13.39
C ARG A 423 -5.87 -6.82 14.56
N VAL A 424 -6.83 -5.90 14.49
CA VAL A 424 -7.91 -5.76 15.48
C VAL A 424 -8.66 -7.06 15.65
N THR A 425 -8.96 -7.73 14.53
CA THR A 425 -9.62 -9.03 14.53
C THR A 425 -8.77 -10.10 15.22
N GLU A 426 -7.45 -10.10 15.03
CA GLU A 426 -6.54 -11.07 15.67
C GLU A 426 -6.52 -10.88 17.19
N ILE A 427 -6.38 -9.65 17.67
CA ILE A 427 -6.40 -9.31 19.10
C ILE A 427 -7.76 -9.69 19.72
N TYR A 428 -8.86 -9.30 19.07
CA TYR A 428 -10.20 -9.63 19.52
C TYR A 428 -10.41 -11.15 19.65
N LEU A 429 -10.05 -11.92 18.62
CA LEU A 429 -10.17 -13.36 18.62
C LEU A 429 -9.29 -14.03 19.67
N HIS A 430 -8.10 -13.48 19.95
CA HIS A 430 -7.22 -13.98 20.99
C HIS A 430 -7.87 -13.80 22.38
N ILE A 431 -8.39 -12.61 22.68
CA ILE A 431 -9.01 -12.28 23.96
C ILE A 431 -10.30 -13.07 24.16
N THR A 432 -11.14 -13.15 23.14
CA THR A 432 -12.39 -13.93 23.23
C THR A 432 -12.15 -15.43 23.33
N LYS A 433 -10.97 -15.94 22.93
CA LYS A 433 -10.57 -17.32 23.23
C LYS A 433 -10.26 -17.54 24.70
N LYS A 434 -9.66 -16.57 25.41
CA LYS A 434 -9.45 -16.63 26.86
C LYS A 434 -10.78 -16.69 27.64
N THR A 435 -11.83 -16.06 27.12
CA THR A 435 -13.19 -16.09 27.72
C THR A 435 -13.98 -17.36 27.42
N LYS A 436 -13.47 -18.27 26.57
CA LYS A 436 -14.16 -19.55 26.28
C LYS A 436 -14.33 -20.45 27.52
N ASP A 437 -13.42 -20.35 28.47
CA ASP A 437 -13.51 -21.09 29.73
C ASP A 437 -14.71 -20.65 30.60
N GLN A 438 -15.28 -19.47 30.29
CA GLN A 438 -16.50 -18.96 30.95
C GLN A 438 -17.82 -19.44 30.30
N ILE A 439 -17.75 -20.11 29.14
CA ILE A 439 -18.94 -20.56 28.41
C ILE A 439 -19.71 -21.58 29.23
N ILE A 440 -19.04 -22.56 29.82
CA ILE A 440 -19.69 -23.61 30.59
C ILE A 440 -20.41 -23.05 31.83
N PRO A 441 -19.78 -22.20 32.69
CA PRO A 441 -20.49 -21.54 33.78
C PRO A 441 -21.73 -20.74 33.35
N ILE A 442 -21.63 -20.06 32.18
CA ILE A 442 -22.78 -19.31 31.62
C ILE A 442 -23.89 -20.26 31.18
N LEU A 443 -23.56 -21.37 30.51
CA LEU A 443 -24.55 -22.36 30.10
C LEU A 443 -25.22 -23.03 31.28
N ASP A 444 -24.51 -23.25 32.39
CA ASP A 444 -25.05 -23.79 33.62
C ASP A 444 -26.11 -22.87 34.26
N THR A 445 -26.11 -21.59 33.97
CA THR A 445 -27.16 -20.63 34.42
C THR A 445 -28.40 -20.64 33.53
N LEU A 446 -28.34 -21.24 32.33
CA LEU A 446 -29.48 -21.28 31.39
C LEU A 446 -30.64 -22.17 31.86
N THR A 447 -30.34 -23.15 32.71
CA THR A 447 -31.31 -24.15 33.19
C THR A 447 -31.65 -24.01 34.67
N GLN A 448 -31.12 -22.99 35.34
CA GLN A 448 -31.48 -22.58 36.70
C GLN A 448 -32.56 -21.49 36.65
#